data_b8f9daf444b81850ff81ba18e9db8905
#
_entry.id   b8f9daf444b81850ff81ba18e9db8905
#
_cell.length_a   1.000
_cell.length_b   1.000
_cell.length_c   1.000
_cell.angle_alpha   90.00
_cell.angle_beta   90.00
_cell.angle_gamma   90.00
#
_symmetry.space_group_name_H-M   'P 1'
#
loop_
_entity.id
_entity.type
_entity.pdbx_description
1 polymer ?
#
loop_
_entity_poly.entity_id
_entity_poly.type
_entity_poly.pdbx_seq_one_letter_code
_entity_poly.pdbx_strand_id
1 'polypeptide(L)'
;MTQQTVFVTGASAGFGDAIARRFAAEGARVIAVARSADKLEKLAGELGDAVLPVTLDVSDPEGVRGTIGALPEEWNQVDVLVNNAGLAKGLEPAHRADLRDWDEMIATNVRGLAHVTRALLPGMVERGRGHVINIGSIAGTYPYPGGNVYGATKAFVHQFSLNLRSDLHGTGVRVTNVEPGLVGGTDFSKVRFDGDQAKADKVYEGTTPLTADDVAESVFWAANQPKHVNINVIELMPVVQSFSALQIYRES
;
A
#
# COMPACT_ATOMS: atom_id res chain seq x y z
N MET A 1 -8.86 15.42 -21.80
CA MET A 1 -8.06 15.26 -20.57
C MET A 1 -6.90 14.33 -20.92
N THR A 2 -5.67 14.63 -20.52
CA THR A 2 -4.54 13.70 -20.69
C THR A 2 -4.80 12.47 -19.82
N GLN A 3 -4.58 11.29 -20.38
CA GLN A 3 -4.75 10.01 -19.69
C GLN A 3 -3.81 9.96 -18.47
N GLN A 4 -4.34 9.66 -17.29
CA GLN A 4 -3.58 9.59 -16.04
C GLN A 4 -2.67 8.34 -16.03
N THR A 5 -1.42 8.48 -15.57
CA THR A 5 -0.51 7.36 -15.36
C THR A 5 -0.37 7.08 -13.86
N VAL A 6 -0.67 5.84 -13.45
CA VAL A 6 -0.70 5.39 -12.07
C VAL A 6 0.35 4.29 -11.85
N PHE A 7 1.25 4.47 -10.88
CA PHE A 7 2.26 3.49 -10.50
C PHE A 7 1.80 2.78 -9.22
N VAL A 8 1.54 1.47 -9.30
CA VAL A 8 1.00 0.69 -8.18
C VAL A 8 2.00 -0.39 -7.76
N THR A 9 2.52 -0.31 -6.55
CA THR A 9 3.38 -1.36 -5.99
C THR A 9 2.55 -2.47 -5.34
N GLY A 10 3.02 -3.72 -5.41
CA GLY A 10 2.29 -4.88 -4.89
C GLY A 10 1.03 -5.21 -5.71
N ALA A 11 1.04 -4.92 -7.03
CA ALA A 11 -0.12 -5.05 -7.91
C ALA A 11 -0.50 -6.49 -8.29
N SER A 12 0.24 -7.49 -7.83
CA SER A 12 0.01 -8.90 -8.21
C SER A 12 -1.12 -9.59 -7.44
N ALA A 13 -1.68 -8.97 -6.40
CA ALA A 13 -2.75 -9.53 -5.58
C ALA A 13 -3.41 -8.48 -4.67
N GLY A 14 -4.56 -8.82 -4.09
CA GLY A 14 -5.22 -8.05 -3.03
C GLY A 14 -5.51 -6.60 -3.42
N PHE A 15 -5.16 -5.66 -2.54
CA PHE A 15 -5.44 -4.24 -2.79
C PHE A 15 -4.79 -3.72 -4.06
N GLY A 16 -3.53 -4.11 -4.32
CA GLY A 16 -2.80 -3.62 -5.48
C GLY A 16 -3.43 -4.05 -6.80
N ASP A 17 -3.91 -5.29 -6.90
CA ASP A 17 -4.66 -5.80 -8.05
C ASP A 17 -5.99 -5.04 -8.22
N ALA A 18 -6.77 -4.91 -7.14
CA ALA A 18 -8.05 -4.19 -7.16
C ALA A 18 -7.87 -2.70 -7.53
N ILE A 19 -6.84 -2.04 -6.99
CA ILE A 19 -6.50 -0.66 -7.32
C ILE A 19 -6.12 -0.54 -8.81
N ALA A 20 -5.28 -1.43 -9.33
CA ALA A 20 -4.88 -1.43 -10.73
C ALA A 20 -6.11 -1.56 -11.65
N ARG A 21 -7.01 -2.51 -11.35
CA ARG A 21 -8.26 -2.72 -12.09
C ARG A 21 -9.17 -1.50 -12.02
N ARG A 22 -9.32 -0.93 -10.84
CA ARG A 22 -10.19 0.24 -10.62
C ARG A 22 -9.74 1.45 -11.44
N PHE A 23 -8.43 1.74 -11.48
CA PHE A 23 -7.90 2.82 -12.30
C PHE A 23 -7.97 2.52 -13.79
N ALA A 24 -7.64 1.30 -14.21
CA ALA A 24 -7.71 0.90 -15.62
C ALA A 24 -9.14 0.99 -16.18
N ALA A 25 -10.15 0.61 -15.39
CA ALA A 25 -11.57 0.71 -15.76
C ALA A 25 -12.03 2.13 -16.07
N GLU A 26 -11.36 3.15 -15.52
CA GLU A 26 -11.62 4.57 -15.78
C GLU A 26 -10.68 5.18 -16.84
N GLY A 27 -9.98 4.31 -17.58
CA GLY A 27 -9.12 4.72 -18.68
C GLY A 27 -7.75 5.23 -18.30
N ALA A 28 -7.31 5.04 -17.05
CA ALA A 28 -5.93 5.35 -16.66
C ALA A 28 -4.96 4.30 -17.22
N ARG A 29 -3.70 4.70 -17.40
CA ARG A 29 -2.58 3.77 -17.63
C ARG A 29 -2.01 3.35 -16.28
N VAL A 30 -1.79 2.06 -16.08
CA VAL A 30 -1.30 1.51 -14.81
C VAL A 30 0.04 0.81 -15.01
N ILE A 31 1.07 1.28 -14.32
CA ILE A 31 2.33 0.57 -14.15
C ILE A 31 2.15 -0.36 -12.96
N ALA A 32 1.92 -1.62 -13.24
CA ALA A 32 1.66 -2.66 -12.24
C ALA A 32 2.97 -3.31 -11.80
N VAL A 33 3.36 -3.09 -10.54
CA VAL A 33 4.67 -3.48 -10.02
C VAL A 33 4.55 -4.53 -8.94
N ALA A 34 5.26 -5.65 -9.09
CA ALA A 34 5.36 -6.71 -8.06
C ALA A 34 6.54 -7.65 -8.35
N ARG A 35 6.79 -8.60 -7.45
CA ARG A 35 7.82 -9.64 -7.62
C ARG A 35 7.38 -10.79 -8.54
N SER A 36 6.08 -11.07 -8.62
CA SER A 36 5.50 -12.21 -9.35
C SER A 36 5.20 -11.82 -10.79
N ALA A 37 6.13 -12.09 -11.72
CA ALA A 37 5.98 -11.76 -13.14
C ALA A 37 4.73 -12.41 -13.75
N ASP A 38 4.50 -13.70 -13.48
CA ASP A 38 3.36 -14.47 -13.98
C ASP A 38 2.00 -13.86 -13.63
N LYS A 39 1.85 -13.37 -12.39
CA LYS A 39 0.62 -12.70 -11.96
C LYS A 39 0.45 -11.32 -12.62
N LEU A 40 1.54 -10.59 -12.82
CA LEU A 40 1.51 -9.31 -13.52
C LEU A 40 1.18 -9.47 -15.00
N GLU A 41 1.74 -10.49 -15.66
CA GLU A 41 1.44 -10.83 -17.05
C GLU A 41 -0.04 -11.23 -17.21
N LYS A 42 -0.57 -12.00 -16.27
CA LYS A 42 -2.00 -12.33 -16.24
C LYS A 42 -2.85 -11.06 -16.12
N LEU A 43 -2.53 -10.15 -15.19
CA LEU A 43 -3.24 -8.90 -15.03
C LEU A 43 -3.19 -8.04 -16.30
N ALA A 44 -2.01 -7.94 -16.93
CA ALA A 44 -1.84 -7.23 -18.19
C ALA A 44 -2.61 -7.89 -19.33
N GLY A 45 -2.64 -9.23 -19.40
CA GLY A 45 -3.44 -9.96 -20.38
C GLY A 45 -4.94 -9.72 -20.25
N GLU A 46 -5.44 -9.51 -19.04
CA GLU A 46 -6.86 -9.21 -18.77
C GLU A 46 -7.23 -7.75 -19.05
N LEU A 47 -6.32 -6.80 -18.82
CA LEU A 47 -6.57 -5.36 -18.92
C LEU A 47 -5.99 -4.72 -20.20
N GLY A 48 -5.23 -5.49 -20.97
CA GLY A 48 -4.66 -5.06 -22.26
C GLY A 48 -3.67 -3.90 -22.12
N ASP A 49 -3.64 -3.01 -23.13
CA ASP A 49 -2.70 -1.89 -23.25
C ASP A 49 -2.79 -0.85 -22.13
N ALA A 50 -3.79 -0.96 -21.26
CA ALA A 50 -3.91 -0.10 -20.10
C ALA A 50 -2.87 -0.43 -19.00
N VAL A 51 -2.20 -1.59 -19.05
CA VAL A 51 -1.29 -2.06 -17.99
C VAL A 51 0.10 -2.36 -18.54
N LEU A 52 1.11 -1.74 -17.93
CA LEU A 52 2.52 -2.09 -18.09
C LEU A 52 2.94 -2.96 -16.90
N PRO A 53 3.18 -4.27 -17.08
CA PRO A 53 3.70 -5.14 -16.03
C PRO A 53 5.20 -4.88 -15.81
N VAL A 54 5.59 -4.68 -14.55
CA VAL A 54 6.99 -4.40 -14.16
C VAL A 54 7.38 -5.29 -12.99
N THR A 55 8.28 -6.23 -13.23
CA THR A 55 8.82 -7.09 -12.17
C THR A 55 9.87 -6.35 -11.36
N LEU A 56 9.60 -6.15 -10.06
CA LEU A 56 10.49 -5.43 -9.16
C LEU A 56 10.24 -5.86 -7.71
N ASP A 57 11.32 -6.08 -6.96
CA ASP A 57 11.30 -6.12 -5.50
C ASP A 57 11.57 -4.71 -4.96
N VAL A 58 10.57 -4.09 -4.33
CA VAL A 58 10.70 -2.74 -3.76
C VAL A 58 11.72 -2.67 -2.61
N SER A 59 12.07 -3.81 -2.01
CA SER A 59 13.09 -3.88 -0.95
C SER A 59 14.53 -3.78 -1.49
N ASP A 60 14.73 -3.85 -2.81
CA ASP A 60 16.00 -3.64 -3.50
C ASP A 60 16.14 -2.18 -3.97
N PRO A 61 16.96 -1.35 -3.32
CA PRO A 61 17.10 0.06 -3.68
C PRO A 61 17.70 0.30 -5.07
N GLU A 62 18.64 -0.55 -5.50
CA GLU A 62 19.26 -0.45 -6.81
C GLU A 62 18.28 -0.84 -7.91
N GLY A 63 17.54 -1.94 -7.70
CA GLY A 63 16.46 -2.36 -8.57
C GLY A 63 15.38 -1.28 -8.73
N VAL A 64 14.97 -0.64 -7.62
CA VAL A 64 14.00 0.48 -7.66
C VAL A 64 14.51 1.62 -8.55
N ARG A 65 15.75 2.06 -8.33
CA ARG A 65 16.33 3.18 -9.08
C ARG A 65 16.48 2.84 -10.56
N GLY A 66 17.03 1.66 -10.86
CA GLY A 66 17.25 1.20 -12.24
C GLY A 66 15.94 1.04 -13.01
N THR A 67 14.94 0.37 -12.41
CA THR A 67 13.65 0.11 -13.04
C THR A 67 12.86 1.39 -13.31
N ILE A 68 12.78 2.31 -12.33
CA ILE A 68 12.07 3.58 -12.53
C ILE A 68 12.77 4.45 -13.55
N GLY A 69 14.11 4.48 -13.54
CA GLY A 69 14.90 5.22 -14.54
C GLY A 69 14.83 4.66 -15.96
N ALA A 70 14.44 3.40 -16.12
CA ALA A 70 14.29 2.73 -17.40
C ALA A 70 12.84 2.64 -17.92
N LEU A 71 11.88 3.29 -17.26
CA LEU A 71 10.50 3.32 -17.73
C LEU A 71 10.43 3.94 -19.13
N PRO A 72 9.64 3.34 -20.06
CA PRO A 72 9.42 3.92 -21.38
C PRO A 72 8.92 5.38 -21.30
N GLU A 73 9.28 6.19 -22.28
CA GLU A 73 8.99 7.64 -22.29
C GLU A 73 7.49 7.92 -22.12
N GLU A 74 6.64 7.14 -22.76
CA GLU A 74 5.19 7.26 -22.68
C GLU A 74 4.60 6.89 -21.30
N TRP A 75 5.39 6.19 -20.43
CA TRP A 75 5.00 5.75 -19.10
C TRP A 75 5.70 6.51 -17.96
N ASN A 76 6.74 7.28 -18.24
CA ASN A 76 7.61 7.86 -17.21
C ASN A 76 6.99 9.06 -16.47
N GLN A 77 5.91 9.65 -16.99
CA GLN A 77 5.21 10.76 -16.35
C GLN A 77 4.14 10.24 -15.38
N VAL A 78 4.57 9.70 -14.25
CA VAL A 78 3.66 9.17 -13.22
C VAL A 78 2.89 10.31 -12.55
N ASP A 79 1.56 10.28 -12.63
CA ASP A 79 0.66 11.25 -11.99
C ASP A 79 0.25 10.82 -10.58
N VAL A 80 0.07 9.50 -10.35
CA VAL A 80 -0.28 8.92 -9.05
C VAL A 80 0.68 7.79 -8.73
N LEU A 81 1.31 7.86 -7.56
CA LEU A 81 2.04 6.75 -6.95
C LEU A 81 1.18 6.13 -5.86
N VAL A 82 0.89 4.83 -5.95
CA VAL A 82 0.27 4.06 -4.89
C VAL A 82 1.32 3.12 -4.27
N ASN A 83 1.83 3.49 -3.11
CA ASN A 83 2.69 2.64 -2.30
C ASN A 83 1.84 1.64 -1.53
N ASN A 84 1.53 0.53 -2.20
CA ASN A 84 0.70 -0.54 -1.64
C ASN A 84 1.54 -1.76 -1.21
N ALA A 85 2.70 -2.00 -1.82
CA ALA A 85 3.56 -3.13 -1.43
C ALA A 85 3.85 -3.10 0.08
N GLY A 86 3.49 -4.18 0.75
CA GLY A 86 3.65 -4.33 2.19
C GLY A 86 3.20 -5.70 2.65
N LEU A 87 3.71 -6.11 3.79
CA LEU A 87 3.37 -7.40 4.39
C LEU A 87 3.35 -7.32 5.92
N ALA A 88 2.69 -8.29 6.55
CA ALA A 88 2.79 -8.58 7.97
C ALA A 88 3.22 -10.02 8.16
N LYS A 89 4.06 -10.26 9.16
CA LYS A 89 4.59 -11.57 9.54
C LYS A 89 4.38 -11.81 11.02
N GLY A 90 3.90 -13.00 11.34
CA GLY A 90 3.74 -13.48 12.71
C GLY A 90 2.76 -12.68 13.59
N LEU A 91 2.49 -13.21 14.77
CA LEU A 91 1.75 -12.57 15.88
C LEU A 91 2.38 -12.93 17.23
N GLU A 92 3.63 -13.44 17.21
CA GLU A 92 4.32 -13.76 18.46
C GLU A 92 4.60 -12.48 19.26
N PRO A 93 4.55 -12.57 20.61
CA PRO A 93 5.03 -11.49 21.46
C PRO A 93 6.48 -11.14 21.12
N ALA A 94 6.85 -9.86 21.26
CA ALA A 94 8.15 -9.34 20.82
C ALA A 94 9.38 -10.15 21.27
N HIS A 95 9.35 -10.71 22.48
CA HIS A 95 10.47 -11.53 23.04
C HIS A 95 10.60 -12.93 22.40
N ARG A 96 9.68 -13.33 21.52
CA ARG A 96 9.69 -14.62 20.80
C ARG A 96 9.59 -14.48 19.29
N ALA A 97 9.42 -13.25 18.80
CA ALA A 97 9.29 -12.99 17.37
C ALA A 97 10.59 -13.33 16.61
N ASP A 98 10.47 -13.80 15.37
CA ASP A 98 11.61 -14.01 14.48
C ASP A 98 12.12 -12.68 13.94
N LEU A 99 13.41 -12.38 14.13
CA LEU A 99 14.01 -11.14 13.65
C LEU A 99 14.01 -11.05 12.12
N ARG A 100 14.04 -12.16 11.40
CA ARG A 100 13.95 -12.19 9.93
C ARG A 100 12.61 -11.63 9.45
N ASP A 101 11.52 -11.91 10.16
CA ASP A 101 10.20 -11.35 9.87
C ASP A 101 10.19 -9.85 10.09
N TRP A 102 10.86 -9.36 11.13
CA TRP A 102 11.00 -7.95 11.40
C TRP A 102 11.79 -7.22 10.31
N ASP A 103 12.92 -7.80 9.90
CA ASP A 103 13.77 -7.26 8.85
C ASP A 103 13.03 -7.20 7.51
N GLU A 104 12.26 -8.25 7.16
CA GLU A 104 11.46 -8.28 5.93
C GLU A 104 10.36 -7.20 5.95
N MET A 105 9.65 -7.04 7.08
CA MET A 105 8.65 -5.99 7.24
C MET A 105 9.26 -4.59 7.11
N ILE A 106 10.39 -4.32 7.74
CA ILE A 106 11.09 -3.03 7.66
C ILE A 106 11.59 -2.80 6.22
N ALA A 107 12.19 -3.80 5.60
CA ALA A 107 12.73 -3.70 4.25
C ALA A 107 11.64 -3.34 3.23
N THR A 108 10.47 -3.97 3.33
CA THR A 108 9.37 -3.75 2.38
C THR A 108 8.53 -2.53 2.74
N ASN A 109 7.99 -2.49 3.98
CA ASN A 109 6.98 -1.50 4.37
C ASN A 109 7.58 -0.10 4.62
N VAL A 110 8.86 -0.02 4.97
CA VAL A 110 9.55 1.25 5.31
C VAL A 110 10.52 1.64 4.20
N ARG A 111 11.59 0.85 4.04
CA ARG A 111 12.65 1.17 3.09
C ARG A 111 12.15 1.18 1.65
N GLY A 112 11.40 0.15 1.24
CA GLY A 112 10.85 0.05 -0.10
C GLY A 112 9.93 1.21 -0.45
N LEU A 113 8.98 1.53 0.42
CA LEU A 113 8.08 2.68 0.28
C LEU A 113 8.86 4.00 0.12
N ALA A 114 9.85 4.23 0.98
CA ALA A 114 10.65 5.46 0.95
C ALA A 114 11.47 5.59 -0.35
N HIS A 115 12.07 4.49 -0.82
CA HIS A 115 12.87 4.47 -2.04
C HIS A 115 12.04 4.68 -3.31
N VAL A 116 10.89 4.01 -3.44
CA VAL A 116 9.97 4.22 -4.58
C VAL A 116 9.46 5.65 -4.59
N THR A 117 9.03 6.17 -3.44
CA THR A 117 8.60 7.56 -3.31
C THR A 117 9.69 8.53 -3.76
N ARG A 118 10.92 8.36 -3.24
CA ARG A 118 12.04 9.25 -3.58
C ARG A 118 12.42 9.19 -5.06
N ALA A 119 12.27 8.05 -5.71
CA ALA A 119 12.61 7.89 -7.13
C ALA A 119 11.61 8.61 -8.06
N LEU A 120 10.30 8.62 -7.72
CA LEU A 120 9.25 9.24 -8.55
C LEU A 120 8.98 10.71 -8.22
N LEU A 121 9.23 11.10 -6.98
CA LEU A 121 8.86 12.42 -6.46
C LEU A 121 9.48 13.61 -7.22
N PRO A 122 10.76 13.59 -7.64
CA PRO A 122 11.35 14.73 -8.34
C PRO A 122 10.59 15.10 -9.62
N GLY A 123 10.22 14.11 -10.43
CA GLY A 123 9.45 14.35 -11.65
C GLY A 123 8.04 14.90 -11.37
N MET A 124 7.40 14.51 -10.27
CA MET A 124 6.12 15.09 -9.85
C MET A 124 6.28 16.57 -9.47
N VAL A 125 7.31 16.90 -8.68
CA VAL A 125 7.62 18.28 -8.25
C VAL A 125 7.96 19.16 -9.45
N GLU A 126 8.81 18.69 -10.36
CA GLU A 126 9.18 19.41 -11.57
C GLU A 126 7.96 19.76 -12.45
N ARG A 127 7.02 18.84 -12.57
CA ARG A 127 5.78 19.06 -13.32
C ARG A 127 4.73 19.91 -12.56
N GLY A 128 4.96 20.23 -11.29
CA GLY A 128 4.02 20.95 -10.43
C GLY A 128 2.70 20.19 -10.18
N ARG A 129 2.72 18.86 -10.32
CA ARG A 129 1.56 17.99 -10.12
C ARG A 129 1.98 16.57 -9.80
N GLY A 130 1.21 15.92 -8.96
CA GLY A 130 1.38 14.52 -8.58
C GLY A 130 0.53 14.18 -7.37
N HIS A 131 0.40 12.88 -7.08
CA HIS A 131 -0.25 12.41 -5.88
C HIS A 131 0.45 11.15 -5.36
N VAL A 132 0.98 11.20 -4.16
CA VAL A 132 1.52 10.04 -3.45
C VAL A 132 0.44 9.51 -2.52
N ILE A 133 0.00 8.28 -2.72
CA ILE A 133 -0.97 7.59 -1.87
C ILE A 133 -0.27 6.40 -1.23
N ASN A 134 -0.20 6.43 0.09
CA ASN A 134 0.42 5.36 0.88
C ASN A 134 -0.66 4.48 1.50
N ILE A 135 -0.50 3.17 1.44
CA ILE A 135 -1.38 2.24 2.13
C ILE A 135 -0.83 1.97 3.53
N GLY A 136 -1.38 2.70 4.49
CA GLY A 136 -1.14 2.55 5.92
C GLY A 136 -1.88 1.34 6.51
N SER A 137 -2.35 1.51 7.71
CA SER A 137 -3.24 0.59 8.45
C SER A 137 -3.66 1.25 9.75
N ILE A 138 -4.83 0.90 10.26
CA ILE A 138 -5.22 1.22 11.65
C ILE A 138 -4.21 0.70 12.69
N ALA A 139 -3.43 -0.32 12.34
CA ALA A 139 -2.35 -0.87 13.17
C ALA A 139 -1.23 0.15 13.46
N GLY A 140 -1.12 1.21 12.68
CA GLY A 140 -0.19 2.32 12.93
C GLY A 140 -0.63 3.23 14.06
N THR A 141 -1.93 3.26 14.36
CA THR A 141 -2.54 4.12 15.38
C THR A 141 -2.99 3.31 16.60
N TYR A 142 -3.58 2.12 16.38
CA TYR A 142 -4.16 1.30 17.44
C TYR A 142 -3.30 0.06 17.71
N PRO A 143 -2.60 0.01 18.87
CA PRO A 143 -1.75 -1.13 19.20
C PRO A 143 -2.59 -2.36 19.53
N TYR A 144 -2.06 -3.53 19.21
CA TYR A 144 -2.67 -4.82 19.54
C TYR A 144 -1.57 -5.88 19.84
N PRO A 145 -1.88 -6.93 20.61
CA PRO A 145 -0.92 -7.99 20.90
C PRO A 145 -0.37 -8.65 19.63
N GLY A 146 0.96 -8.78 19.53
CA GLY A 146 1.63 -9.33 18.35
C GLY A 146 1.80 -8.34 17.19
N GLY A 147 1.28 -7.11 17.30
CA GLY A 147 1.43 -6.06 16.29
C GLY A 147 2.85 -5.52 16.13
N ASN A 148 3.60 -5.48 17.22
CA ASN A 148 5.01 -5.05 17.37
C ASN A 148 5.60 -4.29 16.15
N VAL A 149 6.50 -4.91 15.34
CA VAL A 149 7.14 -4.22 14.22
C VAL A 149 6.16 -3.90 13.10
N TYR A 150 5.16 -4.74 12.81
CA TYR A 150 4.17 -4.39 11.80
C TYR A 150 3.46 -3.07 12.10
N GLY A 151 2.92 -2.92 13.32
CA GLY A 151 2.30 -1.67 13.77
C GLY A 151 3.27 -0.48 13.68
N ALA A 152 4.52 -0.69 14.10
CA ALA A 152 5.56 0.33 14.02
C ALA A 152 5.87 0.73 12.56
N THR A 153 5.90 -0.22 11.60
CA THR A 153 6.08 0.12 10.17
C THR A 153 4.89 0.94 9.63
N LYS A 154 3.67 0.66 10.09
CA LYS A 154 2.47 1.41 9.67
C LYS A 154 2.38 2.78 10.35
N ALA A 155 2.86 2.93 11.58
CA ALA A 155 3.06 4.23 12.23
C ALA A 155 4.11 5.08 11.48
N PHE A 156 5.19 4.45 10.99
CA PHE A 156 6.14 5.11 10.10
C PHE A 156 5.44 5.63 8.84
N VAL A 157 4.62 4.81 8.16
CA VAL A 157 3.91 5.22 6.93
C VAL A 157 2.99 6.40 7.20
N HIS A 158 2.26 6.39 8.33
CA HIS A 158 1.42 7.50 8.76
C HIS A 158 2.24 8.79 8.91
N GLN A 159 3.27 8.77 9.78
CA GLN A 159 4.06 9.96 10.06
C GLN A 159 4.86 10.43 8.85
N PHE A 160 5.39 9.50 8.04
CA PHE A 160 6.09 9.82 6.80
C PHE A 160 5.17 10.57 5.81
N SER A 161 3.91 10.14 5.69
CA SER A 161 2.93 10.81 4.83
C SER A 161 2.66 12.25 5.26
N LEU A 162 2.54 12.50 6.57
CA LEU A 162 2.35 13.85 7.12
C LEU A 162 3.59 14.73 6.90
N ASN A 163 4.78 14.21 7.14
CA ASN A 163 6.03 14.94 6.92
C ASN A 163 6.23 15.24 5.43
N LEU A 164 5.99 14.24 4.56
CA LEU A 164 6.08 14.42 3.12
C LEU A 164 5.11 15.48 2.61
N ARG A 165 3.89 15.53 3.16
CA ARG A 165 2.91 16.59 2.85
C ARG A 165 3.44 17.98 3.26
N SER A 166 4.17 18.06 4.36
CA SER A 166 4.78 19.30 4.83
C SER A 166 5.93 19.74 3.90
N ASP A 167 6.81 18.81 3.53
CA ASP A 167 7.94 19.08 2.64
C ASP A 167 7.51 19.52 1.23
N LEU A 168 6.37 19.02 0.77
CA LEU A 168 5.82 19.29 -0.55
C LEU A 168 4.90 20.53 -0.60
N HIS A 169 4.85 21.33 0.45
CA HIS A 169 4.08 22.56 0.45
C HIS A 169 4.49 23.47 -0.70
N GLY A 170 3.53 23.96 -1.46
CA GLY A 170 3.77 24.84 -2.62
C GLY A 170 4.19 24.15 -3.91
N THR A 171 4.42 22.84 -3.93
CA THR A 171 4.86 22.10 -5.13
C THR A 171 3.72 21.62 -6.04
N GLY A 172 2.47 21.69 -5.58
CA GLY A 172 1.31 21.13 -6.28
C GLY A 172 1.16 19.61 -6.15
N VAL A 173 2.07 18.92 -5.44
CA VAL A 173 1.99 17.47 -5.17
C VAL A 173 1.16 17.20 -3.93
N ARG A 174 0.22 16.25 -4.03
CA ARG A 174 -0.65 15.81 -2.93
C ARG A 174 -0.08 14.57 -2.25
N VAL A 175 -0.44 14.37 -0.98
CA VAL A 175 -0.09 13.17 -0.22
C VAL A 175 -1.30 12.69 0.57
N THR A 176 -1.63 11.40 0.45
CA THR A 176 -2.72 10.76 1.18
C THR A 176 -2.21 9.48 1.84
N ASN A 177 -2.63 9.22 3.06
CA ASN A 177 -2.46 7.94 3.73
C ASN A 177 -3.82 7.26 3.87
N VAL A 178 -3.97 6.02 3.37
CA VAL A 178 -5.20 5.21 3.49
C VAL A 178 -4.93 4.12 4.52
N GLU A 179 -5.73 4.05 5.57
CA GLU A 179 -5.53 3.20 6.75
C GLU A 179 -6.68 2.19 6.90
N PRO A 180 -6.63 1.05 6.19
CA PRO A 180 -7.65 0.03 6.32
C PRO A 180 -7.60 -0.69 7.67
N GLY A 181 -8.79 -1.07 8.16
CA GLY A 181 -8.98 -2.00 9.26
C GLY A 181 -8.96 -3.47 8.82
N LEU A 182 -9.96 -4.24 9.29
CA LEU A 182 -10.11 -5.64 8.94
C LEU A 182 -10.58 -5.78 7.48
N VAL A 183 -9.72 -6.32 6.63
CA VAL A 183 -10.02 -6.59 5.21
C VAL A 183 -9.87 -8.07 4.92
N GLY A 184 -10.92 -8.69 4.40
CA GLY A 184 -10.95 -10.11 4.00
C GLY A 184 -10.70 -10.30 2.50
N GLY A 185 -10.69 -11.58 2.07
CA GLY A 185 -10.59 -11.93 0.65
C GLY A 185 -9.22 -11.65 0.00
N THR A 186 -8.17 -11.46 0.81
CA THR A 186 -6.79 -11.25 0.33
C THR A 186 -5.85 -12.29 0.91
N ASP A 187 -4.66 -12.42 0.30
CA ASP A 187 -3.61 -13.31 0.82
C ASP A 187 -2.92 -12.78 2.10
N PHE A 188 -3.31 -11.61 2.61
CA PHE A 188 -2.62 -10.95 3.73
C PHE A 188 -2.51 -11.83 4.98
N SER A 189 -3.63 -12.38 5.45
CA SER A 189 -3.62 -13.25 6.63
C SER A 189 -2.90 -14.57 6.37
N LYS A 190 -2.99 -15.12 5.15
CA LYS A 190 -2.24 -16.30 4.74
C LYS A 190 -0.73 -16.06 4.77
N VAL A 191 -0.26 -14.93 4.25
CA VAL A 191 1.16 -14.52 4.32
C VAL A 191 1.59 -14.32 5.77
N ARG A 192 0.74 -13.69 6.59
CA ARG A 192 1.01 -13.45 8.02
C ARG A 192 1.22 -14.73 8.83
N PHE A 193 0.51 -15.79 8.48
CA PHE A 193 0.56 -17.08 9.16
C PHE A 193 1.35 -18.14 8.37
N ASP A 194 2.31 -17.72 7.54
CA ASP A 194 3.21 -18.59 6.77
C ASP A 194 2.50 -19.69 5.97
N GLY A 195 1.33 -19.37 5.42
CA GLY A 195 0.51 -20.26 4.61
C GLY A 195 -0.54 -21.09 5.39
N ASP A 196 -0.63 -20.95 6.72
CA ASP A 196 -1.67 -21.60 7.53
C ASP A 196 -3.06 -21.03 7.22
N GLN A 197 -3.76 -21.69 6.31
CA GLN A 197 -5.09 -21.25 5.85
C GLN A 197 -6.13 -21.28 6.97
N ALA A 198 -6.07 -22.28 7.87
CA ALA A 198 -7.04 -22.42 8.96
C ALA A 198 -6.94 -21.23 9.96
N LYS A 199 -5.72 -20.81 10.29
CA LYS A 199 -5.53 -19.59 11.10
C LYS A 199 -5.95 -18.33 10.36
N ALA A 200 -5.69 -18.24 9.05
CA ALA A 200 -6.10 -17.11 8.24
C ALA A 200 -7.63 -16.96 8.19
N ASP A 201 -8.36 -18.06 7.95
CA ASP A 201 -9.82 -18.07 7.86
C ASP A 201 -10.48 -17.70 9.19
N LYS A 202 -9.90 -18.15 10.31
CA LYS A 202 -10.41 -17.87 11.66
C LYS A 202 -10.43 -16.37 11.99
N VAL A 203 -9.59 -15.55 11.36
CA VAL A 203 -9.58 -14.09 11.55
C VAL A 203 -10.90 -13.47 11.11
N TYR A 204 -11.56 -14.05 10.11
CA TYR A 204 -12.75 -13.49 9.46
C TYR A 204 -14.05 -14.22 9.87
N GLU A 205 -13.94 -15.29 10.65
CA GLU A 205 -15.11 -16.10 11.05
C GLU A 205 -16.16 -15.25 11.76
N GLY A 206 -17.41 -15.31 11.30
CA GLY A 206 -18.54 -14.56 11.87
C GLY A 206 -18.49 -13.05 11.62
N THR A 207 -17.64 -12.56 10.71
CA THR A 207 -17.54 -11.13 10.38
C THR A 207 -17.91 -10.84 8.93
N THR A 208 -18.23 -9.58 8.65
CA THR A 208 -18.29 -9.02 7.30
C THR A 208 -17.16 -7.99 7.18
N PRO A 209 -15.95 -8.41 6.76
CA PRO A 209 -14.82 -7.50 6.64
C PRO A 209 -14.96 -6.57 5.43
N LEU A 210 -14.13 -5.52 5.36
CA LEU A 210 -13.90 -4.79 4.11
C LEU A 210 -13.35 -5.74 3.05
N THR A 211 -13.54 -5.37 1.79
CA THR A 211 -12.97 -6.04 0.62
C THR A 211 -11.79 -5.24 0.06
N ALA A 212 -11.02 -5.85 -0.86
CA ALA A 212 -9.99 -5.14 -1.60
C ALA A 212 -10.58 -3.99 -2.45
N ASP A 213 -11.81 -4.18 -2.97
CA ASP A 213 -12.50 -3.17 -3.77
C ASP A 213 -12.92 -1.95 -2.94
N ASP A 214 -13.30 -2.11 -1.68
CA ASP A 214 -13.61 -0.98 -0.78
C ASP A 214 -12.37 -0.10 -0.57
N VAL A 215 -11.20 -0.72 -0.43
CA VAL A 215 -9.92 0.00 -0.32
C VAL A 215 -9.57 0.67 -1.66
N ALA A 216 -9.74 -0.04 -2.78
CA ALA A 216 -9.47 0.50 -4.11
C ALA A 216 -10.36 1.71 -4.44
N GLU A 217 -11.63 1.67 -4.08
CA GLU A 217 -12.55 2.80 -4.26
C GLU A 217 -12.12 4.01 -3.43
N SER A 218 -11.69 3.79 -2.18
CA SER A 218 -11.19 4.88 -1.31
C SER A 218 -9.93 5.55 -1.89
N VAL A 219 -9.01 4.75 -2.44
CA VAL A 219 -7.80 5.24 -3.12
C VAL A 219 -8.17 6.02 -4.38
N PHE A 220 -9.06 5.46 -5.21
CA PHE A 220 -9.53 6.09 -6.44
C PHE A 220 -10.25 7.41 -6.15
N TRP A 221 -11.15 7.43 -5.16
CA TRP A 221 -11.84 8.64 -4.73
C TRP A 221 -10.88 9.74 -4.30
N ALA A 222 -9.87 9.43 -3.48
CA ALA A 222 -8.86 10.38 -3.03
C ALA A 222 -8.04 10.93 -4.21
N ALA A 223 -7.65 10.06 -5.16
CA ALA A 223 -6.88 10.44 -6.33
C ALA A 223 -7.60 11.45 -7.22
N ASN A 224 -8.92 11.33 -7.33
CA ASN A 224 -9.75 12.10 -8.24
C ASN A 224 -10.39 13.37 -7.62
N GLN A 225 -9.98 13.76 -6.42
CA GLN A 225 -10.40 15.02 -5.84
C GLN A 225 -9.84 16.22 -6.63
N PRO A 226 -10.51 17.39 -6.62
CA PRO A 226 -9.99 18.59 -7.25
C PRO A 226 -8.54 18.90 -6.84
N LYS A 227 -7.72 19.40 -7.74
CA LYS A 227 -6.27 19.59 -7.54
C LYS A 227 -5.90 20.41 -6.30
N HIS A 228 -6.77 21.31 -5.83
CA HIS A 228 -6.55 22.12 -4.63
C HIS A 228 -6.93 21.39 -3.33
N VAL A 229 -7.55 20.20 -3.43
CA VAL A 229 -7.97 19.39 -2.26
C VAL A 229 -6.93 18.31 -1.99
N ASN A 230 -6.39 18.28 -0.79
CA ASN A 230 -5.56 17.19 -0.30
C ASN A 230 -6.28 16.46 0.83
N ILE A 231 -6.53 15.17 0.64
CA ILE A 231 -7.03 14.30 1.71
C ILE A 231 -5.80 13.78 2.44
N ASN A 232 -5.63 14.14 3.71
CA ASN A 232 -4.43 13.74 4.47
C ASN A 232 -4.49 12.27 4.87
N VAL A 233 -5.62 11.83 5.45
CA VAL A 233 -5.81 10.46 5.95
C VAL A 233 -7.23 10.01 5.65
N ILE A 234 -7.36 8.75 5.24
CA ILE A 234 -8.62 8.02 5.18
C ILE A 234 -8.46 6.79 6.07
N GLU A 235 -9.11 6.78 7.22
CA GLU A 235 -9.23 5.60 8.06
C GLU A 235 -10.58 4.93 7.78
N LEU A 236 -10.58 3.63 7.47
CA LEU A 236 -11.79 2.87 7.18
C LEU A 236 -11.79 1.53 7.89
N MET A 237 -12.88 1.24 8.57
CA MET A 237 -13.14 -0.03 9.25
C MET A 237 -14.47 -0.62 8.79
N PRO A 238 -14.62 -1.96 8.75
CA PRO A 238 -15.95 -2.54 8.59
C PRO A 238 -16.81 -2.21 9.81
N VAL A 239 -18.12 -2.12 9.63
CA VAL A 239 -19.06 -1.77 10.71
C VAL A 239 -18.95 -2.72 11.91
N VAL A 240 -18.54 -3.97 11.65
CA VAL A 240 -18.35 -4.99 12.70
C VAL A 240 -17.08 -4.83 13.52
N GLN A 241 -16.18 -3.92 13.13
CA GLN A 241 -14.92 -3.66 13.84
C GLN A 241 -15.04 -2.40 14.70
N SER A 242 -14.44 -2.43 15.87
CA SER A 242 -14.30 -1.30 16.78
C SER A 242 -12.90 -1.29 17.38
N PHE A 243 -12.59 -0.26 18.16
CA PHE A 243 -11.32 -0.16 18.87
C PHE A 243 -11.21 -1.22 19.97
N SER A 244 -10.01 -1.79 20.13
CA SER A 244 -9.77 -2.75 21.21
C SER A 244 -9.87 -2.08 22.57
N ALA A 245 -10.41 -2.79 23.57
CA ALA A 245 -10.35 -2.36 24.96
C ALA A 245 -8.89 -2.42 25.47
N LEU A 246 -8.55 -1.49 26.38
CA LEU A 246 -7.26 -1.52 27.05
C LEU A 246 -7.13 -2.78 27.91
N GLN A 247 -6.05 -3.54 27.71
CA GLN A 247 -5.76 -4.74 28.48
C GLN A 247 -5.11 -4.37 29.82
N ILE A 248 -5.61 -4.96 30.91
CA ILE A 248 -5.08 -4.77 32.26
C ILE A 248 -4.72 -6.15 32.80
N TYR A 249 -3.45 -6.35 33.13
CA TYR A 249 -3.01 -7.55 33.85
C TYR A 249 -3.44 -7.42 35.32
N ARG A 250 -4.03 -8.49 35.85
CA ARG A 250 -4.38 -8.59 37.28
C ARG A 250 -3.56 -9.71 37.87
N GLU A 251 -2.81 -9.37 38.91
CA GLU A 251 -2.12 -10.38 39.72
C GLU A 251 -3.15 -11.23 40.47
N SER A 252 -2.94 -12.55 40.49
CA SER A 252 -3.78 -13.55 41.20
C SER A 252 -3.35 -13.68 42.65
#